data_27477d0cd7867eede2d17b620721a4ba
#
_entry.id   27477d0cd7867eede2d17b620721a4ba
#
_cell.length_a   1.000
_cell.length_b   1.000
_cell.length_c   1.000
_cell.angle_alpha   90.00
_cell.angle_beta   90.00
_cell.angle_gamma   90.00
#
_symmetry.space_group_name_H-M   'P 1'
#
loop_
_entity.id
_entity.type
_entity.pdbx_description
1 polymer ?
#
loop_
_entity_poly.entity_id
_entity_poly.type
_entity_poly.pdbx_seq_one_letter_code
_entity_poly.pdbx_strand_id
1 'polypeptide(L)'
;MPASISRRSRSTALSIAINRHQSPQSFAAWRDATPDDFVFSVKAHRATTHGRDIAASGPAIERFVGSGLAELELKLGPILWQFAHTKKFDHVDMETFIGALPDSIGGVKLRHAIEARHPTFLDPAWPELARRHNVTIAIMDSDEHTLRTELTADFVYASLQRNDAAAPEGYDSAALDGWAQLLRDWSAGDAKRPCFAFFISRDKPRAPHAAMAMAERLRKEVVLF
;
A
#
# COMPACT_ATOMS: atom_id res chain seq x y z
N MET A 1 4.71 -6.42 40.66
CA MET A 1 4.57 -6.76 39.20
C MET A 1 4.06 -5.53 38.52
N PRO A 2 4.86 -4.74 37.77
CA PRO A 2 4.33 -3.62 36.99
C PRO A 2 3.70 -4.16 35.73
N ALA A 3 2.43 -3.76 35.49
CA ALA A 3 1.71 -4.04 34.26
C ALA A 3 2.46 -3.44 33.07
N SER A 4 2.83 -4.29 32.12
CA SER A 4 3.38 -3.85 30.84
C SER A 4 2.30 -3.10 30.08
N ILE A 5 2.40 -1.77 30.05
CA ILE A 5 1.63 -0.94 29.12
C ILE A 5 2.17 -1.27 27.74
N SER A 6 1.41 -2.10 27.00
CA SER A 6 1.63 -2.29 25.58
C SER A 6 1.51 -0.91 24.89
N ARG A 7 2.65 -0.30 24.58
CA ARG A 7 2.71 0.83 23.66
C ARG A 7 2.21 0.31 22.31
N ARG A 8 0.96 0.59 21.97
CA ARG A 8 0.50 0.46 20.59
C ARG A 8 1.35 1.40 19.76
N SER A 9 2.26 0.82 19.01
CA SER A 9 3.17 1.50 18.11
C SER A 9 2.34 2.38 17.14
N ARG A 10 2.66 3.66 17.10
CA ARG A 10 2.09 4.61 16.16
C ARG A 10 2.98 4.58 14.93
N SER A 11 2.86 3.55 14.11
CA SER A 11 3.67 3.44 12.91
C SER A 11 3.35 4.57 11.94
N THR A 12 4.37 5.32 11.57
CA THR A 12 4.31 6.24 10.44
C THR A 12 4.75 5.49 9.20
N ALA A 13 3.95 5.52 8.14
CA ALA A 13 4.28 4.88 6.87
C ALA A 13 4.54 5.94 5.80
N LEU A 14 5.59 5.74 5.01
CA LEU A 14 5.91 6.55 3.84
C LEU A 14 5.92 5.65 2.59
N SER A 15 5.25 6.10 1.51
CA SER A 15 5.36 5.44 0.22
C SER A 15 6.50 6.02 -0.60
N ILE A 16 7.42 5.18 -1.02
CA ILE A 16 8.56 5.54 -1.88
C ILE A 16 8.34 4.96 -3.26
N ALA A 17 8.26 5.81 -4.29
CA ALA A 17 8.28 5.39 -5.67
C ALA A 17 9.71 5.21 -6.16
N ILE A 18 10.10 3.99 -6.47
CA ILE A 18 11.41 3.67 -7.03
C ILE A 18 11.37 3.87 -8.55
N ASN A 19 11.72 5.07 -9.00
CA ASN A 19 11.80 5.41 -10.42
C ASN A 19 13.16 5.10 -11.07
N ARG A 20 14.18 4.85 -10.24
CA ARG A 20 15.55 4.47 -10.66
C ARG A 20 16.04 3.38 -9.72
N HIS A 21 17.00 2.58 -10.20
CA HIS A 21 17.66 1.62 -9.32
C HIS A 21 18.27 2.35 -8.12
N GLN A 22 17.94 1.87 -6.94
CA GLN A 22 18.57 2.29 -5.69
C GLN A 22 19.62 1.25 -5.31
N SER A 23 20.67 1.68 -4.64
CA SER A 23 21.65 0.74 -4.11
C SER A 23 21.19 0.15 -2.78
N PRO A 24 21.66 -1.04 -2.37
CA PRO A 24 21.41 -1.57 -1.04
C PRO A 24 21.80 -0.58 0.07
N GLN A 25 22.89 0.15 -0.11
CA GLN A 25 23.35 1.19 0.84
C GLN A 25 22.31 2.32 1.02
N SER A 26 21.58 2.67 -0.05
CA SER A 26 20.52 3.67 0.06
C SER A 26 19.37 3.19 0.94
N PHE A 27 18.94 1.94 0.79
CA PHE A 27 17.90 1.35 1.62
C PHE A 27 18.33 1.22 3.08
N ALA A 28 19.55 0.78 3.34
CA ALA A 28 20.13 0.74 4.68
C ALA A 28 20.17 2.14 5.32
N ALA A 29 20.63 3.16 4.58
CA ALA A 29 20.64 4.54 5.07
C ALA A 29 19.23 5.06 5.40
N TRP A 30 18.21 4.73 4.60
CA TRP A 30 16.81 5.10 4.91
C TRP A 30 16.29 4.38 6.16
N ARG A 31 16.59 3.08 6.30
CA ARG A 31 16.27 2.34 7.51
C ARG A 31 16.86 3.01 8.75
N ASP A 32 18.14 3.35 8.70
CA ASP A 32 18.88 3.89 9.85
C ASP A 32 18.50 5.34 10.18
N ALA A 33 18.02 6.10 9.17
CA ALA A 33 17.58 7.49 9.35
C ALA A 33 16.14 7.64 9.87
N THR A 34 15.39 6.54 10.06
CA THR A 34 14.00 6.57 10.48
C THR A 34 13.79 5.90 11.84
N PRO A 35 12.74 6.27 12.61
CA PRO A 35 12.38 5.59 13.86
C PRO A 35 12.13 4.09 13.68
N ASP A 36 12.28 3.30 14.76
CA ASP A 36 12.16 1.84 14.70
C ASP A 36 10.78 1.34 14.27
N ASP A 37 9.73 2.11 14.54
CA ASP A 37 8.35 1.80 14.15
C ASP A 37 7.96 2.35 12.78
N PHE A 38 8.89 2.93 12.04
CA PHE A 38 8.64 3.47 10.70
C PHE A 38 8.54 2.35 9.67
N VAL A 39 7.59 2.48 8.72
CA VAL A 39 7.36 1.49 7.65
C VAL A 39 7.45 2.14 6.29
N PHE A 40 8.22 1.52 5.40
CA PHE A 40 8.33 1.93 4.00
C PHE A 40 7.41 1.11 3.13
N SER A 41 6.47 1.74 2.43
CA SER A 41 5.83 1.12 1.28
C SER A 41 6.62 1.45 0.03
N VAL A 42 6.88 0.45 -0.78
CA VAL A 42 7.74 0.60 -1.96
C VAL A 42 6.91 0.40 -3.23
N LYS A 43 6.85 1.42 -4.09
CA LYS A 43 6.23 1.26 -5.41
C LYS A 43 7.24 0.64 -6.37
N ALA A 44 6.86 -0.48 -6.97
CA ALA A 44 7.68 -1.21 -7.92
C ALA A 44 7.98 -0.39 -9.18
N HIS A 45 9.15 -0.61 -9.74
CA HIS A 45 9.58 0.06 -10.96
C HIS A 45 8.66 -0.32 -12.13
N ARG A 46 8.30 0.66 -12.97
CA ARG A 46 7.38 0.46 -14.09
C ARG A 46 7.76 -0.67 -15.05
N ALA A 47 9.02 -1.05 -15.13
CA ALA A 47 9.46 -2.17 -15.96
C ALA A 47 8.85 -3.52 -15.53
N THR A 48 8.36 -3.64 -14.30
CA THR A 48 7.71 -4.85 -13.79
C THR A 48 6.23 -4.95 -14.15
N THR A 49 5.56 -3.82 -14.45
CA THR A 49 4.09 -3.75 -14.58
C THR A 49 3.60 -3.10 -15.87
N HIS A 50 4.49 -2.45 -16.66
CA HIS A 50 4.12 -1.70 -17.87
C HIS A 50 4.55 -2.43 -19.16
N GLY A 51 5.08 -3.64 -19.05
CA GLY A 51 5.38 -4.49 -20.20
C GLY A 51 4.09 -4.86 -20.96
N ARG A 52 4.23 -5.10 -22.28
CA ARG A 52 3.12 -5.60 -23.10
C ARG A 52 2.66 -6.97 -22.59
N ASP A 53 3.60 -7.83 -22.26
CA ASP A 53 3.41 -9.16 -21.68
C ASP A 53 3.83 -9.13 -20.21
N ILE A 54 2.84 -9.10 -19.30
CA ILE A 54 3.11 -9.11 -17.87
C ILE A 54 3.42 -10.51 -17.34
N ALA A 55 3.02 -11.57 -18.03
CA ALA A 55 3.38 -12.93 -17.68
C ALA A 55 4.91 -13.13 -17.79
N ALA A 56 5.57 -12.41 -18.68
CA ALA A 56 7.03 -12.41 -18.84
C ALA A 56 7.78 -11.49 -17.85
N SER A 57 7.10 -10.90 -16.85
CA SER A 57 7.71 -9.94 -15.92
C SER A 57 8.63 -10.55 -14.87
N GLY A 58 8.71 -11.88 -14.73
CA GLY A 58 9.50 -12.58 -13.70
C GLY A 58 10.93 -12.04 -13.53
N PRO A 59 11.76 -11.97 -14.59
CA PRO A 59 13.12 -11.45 -14.47
C PRO A 59 13.21 -9.98 -14.04
N ALA A 60 12.18 -9.15 -14.37
CA ALA A 60 12.12 -7.77 -13.93
C ALA A 60 11.71 -7.66 -12.45
N ILE A 61 10.81 -8.54 -11.99
CA ILE A 61 10.40 -8.68 -10.59
C ILE A 61 11.59 -9.10 -9.74
N GLU A 62 12.30 -10.17 -10.11
CA GLU A 62 13.49 -10.66 -9.42
C GLU A 62 14.55 -9.57 -9.28
N ARG A 63 14.86 -8.86 -10.36
CA ARG A 63 15.81 -7.75 -10.37
C ARG A 63 15.38 -6.61 -9.46
N PHE A 64 14.08 -6.28 -9.45
CA PHE A 64 13.54 -5.24 -8.60
C PHE A 64 13.60 -5.65 -7.12
N VAL A 65 13.13 -6.83 -6.77
CA VAL A 65 13.14 -7.32 -5.38
C VAL A 65 14.57 -7.50 -4.89
N GLY A 66 15.46 -8.06 -5.74
CA GLY A 66 16.88 -8.25 -5.44
C GLY A 66 17.73 -6.96 -5.44
N SER A 67 17.15 -5.78 -5.70
CA SER A 67 17.89 -4.52 -5.76
C SER A 67 18.37 -3.97 -4.40
N GLY A 68 18.08 -4.69 -3.30
CA GLY A 68 18.48 -4.30 -1.94
C GLY A 68 17.29 -4.01 -1.02
N LEU A 69 16.05 -4.34 -1.41
CA LEU A 69 14.87 -4.15 -0.55
C LEU A 69 15.01 -4.84 0.82
N ALA A 70 15.76 -5.95 0.88
CA ALA A 70 16.05 -6.67 2.12
C ALA A 70 16.73 -5.80 3.18
N GLU A 71 17.47 -4.75 2.78
CA GLU A 71 18.14 -3.84 3.70
C GLU A 71 17.18 -2.99 4.54
N LEU A 72 15.92 -2.90 4.13
CA LEU A 72 14.88 -2.27 4.96
C LEU A 72 14.45 -3.14 6.14
N GLU A 73 14.74 -4.42 6.12
CA GLU A 73 14.45 -5.38 7.19
C GLU A 73 12.97 -5.31 7.64
N LEU A 74 12.68 -5.21 8.93
CA LEU A 74 11.32 -5.13 9.48
C LEU A 74 10.58 -3.84 9.11
N LYS A 75 11.29 -2.83 8.59
CA LYS A 75 10.68 -1.59 8.07
C LYS A 75 10.16 -1.73 6.65
N LEU A 76 10.38 -2.89 5.97
CA LEU A 76 9.79 -3.16 4.66
C LEU A 76 8.29 -3.47 4.82
N GLY A 77 7.45 -2.55 4.39
CA GLY A 77 6.01 -2.67 4.29
C GLY A 77 5.56 -3.20 2.93
N PRO A 78 4.35 -2.83 2.48
CA PRO A 78 3.81 -3.31 1.22
C PRO A 78 4.61 -2.87 0.00
N ILE A 79 4.71 -3.77 -0.98
CA ILE A 79 5.17 -3.45 -2.33
C ILE A 79 3.94 -3.19 -3.20
N LEU A 80 3.86 -2.00 -3.78
CA LEU A 80 2.78 -1.61 -4.69
C LEU A 80 3.18 -1.90 -6.14
N TRP A 81 2.43 -2.77 -6.79
CA TRP A 81 2.52 -3.09 -8.22
C TRP A 81 1.43 -2.33 -8.97
N GLN A 82 1.78 -1.14 -9.49
CA GLN A 82 0.82 -0.32 -10.22
C GLN A 82 0.89 -0.64 -11.71
N PHE A 83 -0.20 -1.15 -12.27
CA PHE A 83 -0.32 -1.42 -13.70
C PHE A 83 -0.63 -0.15 -14.51
N ALA A 84 -0.24 -0.16 -15.78
CA ALA A 84 -0.65 0.87 -16.71
C ALA A 84 -2.19 0.89 -16.83
N HIS A 85 -2.78 2.07 -17.00
CA HIS A 85 -4.23 2.23 -17.20
C HIS A 85 -4.77 1.49 -18.43
N THR A 86 -3.90 1.17 -19.38
CA THR A 86 -4.23 0.42 -20.59
C THR A 86 -4.19 -1.10 -20.40
N LYS A 87 -3.64 -1.60 -19.27
CA LYS A 87 -3.56 -3.05 -19.03
C LYS A 87 -4.93 -3.60 -18.69
N LYS A 88 -5.46 -4.44 -19.58
CA LYS A 88 -6.70 -5.16 -19.37
C LYS A 88 -6.49 -6.36 -18.44
N PHE A 89 -7.54 -6.75 -17.74
CA PHE A 89 -7.55 -7.99 -16.98
C PHE A 89 -7.56 -9.18 -17.96
N ASP A 90 -6.63 -10.07 -17.77
CA ASP A 90 -6.60 -11.42 -18.27
C ASP A 90 -6.24 -12.34 -17.10
N HIS A 91 -7.04 -13.36 -16.88
CA HIS A 91 -6.90 -14.23 -15.70
C HIS A 91 -5.55 -14.96 -15.70
N VAL A 92 -5.15 -15.52 -16.85
CA VAL A 92 -3.92 -16.33 -16.97
C VAL A 92 -2.68 -15.45 -16.81
N ASP A 93 -2.67 -14.28 -17.47
CA ASP A 93 -1.61 -13.29 -17.32
C ASP A 93 -1.43 -12.86 -15.86
N MET A 94 -2.55 -12.55 -15.19
CA MET A 94 -2.51 -12.08 -13.80
C MET A 94 -2.12 -13.18 -12.82
N GLU A 95 -2.59 -14.41 -13.02
CA GLU A 95 -2.18 -15.56 -12.20
C GLU A 95 -0.68 -15.83 -12.37
N THR A 96 -0.17 -15.80 -13.59
CA THR A 96 1.27 -15.95 -13.86
C THR A 96 2.10 -14.83 -13.24
N PHE A 97 1.63 -13.58 -13.36
CA PHE A 97 2.31 -12.44 -12.73
C PHE A 97 2.36 -12.58 -11.20
N ILE A 98 1.22 -12.92 -10.57
CA ILE A 98 1.15 -13.08 -9.11
C ILE A 98 2.02 -14.26 -8.66
N GLY A 99 2.02 -15.36 -9.42
CA GLY A 99 2.87 -16.51 -9.15
C GLY A 99 4.37 -16.24 -9.23
N ALA A 100 4.78 -15.18 -9.93
CA ALA A 100 6.17 -14.73 -9.98
C ALA A 100 6.57 -13.79 -8.81
N LEU A 101 5.61 -13.37 -7.97
CA LEU A 101 5.91 -12.53 -6.81
C LEU A 101 6.51 -13.38 -5.68
N PRO A 102 7.68 -13.05 -5.15
CA PRO A 102 8.29 -13.84 -4.08
C PRO A 102 7.56 -13.63 -2.74
N ASP A 103 7.42 -14.67 -1.95
CA ASP A 103 6.79 -14.61 -0.62
C ASP A 103 7.64 -13.91 0.43
N SER A 104 8.96 -13.93 0.25
CA SER A 104 9.91 -13.36 1.21
C SER A 104 11.23 -12.95 0.56
N ILE A 105 11.96 -12.06 1.21
CA ILE A 105 13.33 -11.70 0.89
C ILE A 105 14.13 -11.46 2.17
N GLY A 106 15.34 -12.04 2.27
CA GLY A 106 16.19 -11.88 3.45
C GLY A 106 15.50 -12.28 4.77
N GLY A 107 14.57 -13.25 4.74
CA GLY A 107 13.78 -13.67 5.90
C GLY A 107 12.58 -12.77 6.23
N VAL A 108 12.38 -11.67 5.50
CA VAL A 108 11.22 -10.78 5.67
C VAL A 108 10.07 -11.22 4.76
N LYS A 109 8.90 -11.52 5.33
CA LYS A 109 7.68 -11.81 4.56
C LYS A 109 7.26 -10.57 3.77
N LEU A 110 7.02 -10.75 2.47
CA LEU A 110 6.57 -9.66 1.59
C LEU A 110 5.05 -9.52 1.61
N ARG A 111 4.59 -8.29 1.42
CA ARG A 111 3.17 -7.93 1.27
C ARG A 111 3.00 -7.29 -0.11
N HIS A 112 2.14 -7.87 -0.93
CA HIS A 112 1.92 -7.41 -2.30
C HIS A 112 0.57 -6.72 -2.44
N ALA A 113 0.59 -5.47 -2.87
CA ALA A 113 -0.60 -4.70 -3.23
C ALA A 113 -0.59 -4.43 -4.75
N ILE A 114 -1.71 -4.70 -5.43
CA ILE A 114 -1.85 -4.46 -6.86
C ILE A 114 -2.84 -3.32 -7.09
N GLU A 115 -2.40 -2.29 -7.79
CA GLU A 115 -3.23 -1.20 -8.27
C GLU A 115 -3.49 -1.37 -9.77
N ALA A 116 -4.71 -1.78 -10.11
CA ALA A 116 -5.17 -1.98 -11.48
C ALA A 116 -6.28 -0.98 -11.80
N ARG A 117 -6.16 -0.26 -12.92
CA ARG A 117 -6.97 0.91 -13.25
C ARG A 117 -7.94 0.70 -14.40
N HIS A 118 -7.74 -0.34 -15.22
CA HIS A 118 -8.60 -0.58 -16.37
C HIS A 118 -9.96 -1.16 -15.93
N PRO A 119 -11.11 -0.73 -16.53
CA PRO A 119 -12.45 -1.19 -16.13
C PRO A 119 -12.65 -2.71 -16.17
N THR A 120 -11.90 -3.45 -16.99
CA THR A 120 -11.99 -4.91 -17.03
C THR A 120 -11.60 -5.59 -15.70
N PHE A 121 -10.90 -4.89 -14.79
CA PHE A 121 -10.65 -5.38 -13.43
C PHE A 121 -11.87 -5.31 -12.50
N LEU A 122 -13.03 -4.86 -13.00
CA LEU A 122 -14.32 -5.00 -12.31
C LEU A 122 -14.87 -6.44 -12.41
N ASP A 123 -14.25 -7.30 -13.20
CA ASP A 123 -14.59 -8.72 -13.30
C ASP A 123 -14.51 -9.39 -11.90
N PRO A 124 -15.54 -10.14 -11.49
CA PRO A 124 -15.57 -10.82 -10.19
C PRO A 124 -14.45 -11.87 -10.03
N ALA A 125 -13.90 -12.41 -11.11
CA ALA A 125 -12.77 -13.33 -11.05
C ALA A 125 -11.51 -12.67 -10.49
N TRP A 126 -11.36 -11.34 -10.63
CA TRP A 126 -10.20 -10.62 -10.13
C TRP A 126 -10.05 -10.68 -8.59
N PRO A 127 -11.04 -10.30 -7.78
CA PRO A 127 -10.90 -10.41 -6.33
C PRO A 127 -10.79 -11.86 -5.84
N GLU A 128 -11.35 -12.83 -6.54
CA GLU A 128 -11.19 -14.25 -6.21
C GLU A 128 -9.74 -14.70 -6.42
N LEU A 129 -9.13 -14.32 -7.55
CA LEU A 129 -7.72 -14.58 -7.83
C LEU A 129 -6.82 -13.94 -6.76
N ALA A 130 -7.05 -12.67 -6.45
CA ALA A 130 -6.26 -11.94 -5.46
C ALA A 130 -6.33 -12.59 -4.06
N ARG A 131 -7.53 -13.06 -3.63
CA ARG A 131 -7.70 -13.76 -2.34
C ARG A 131 -6.93 -15.07 -2.27
N ARG A 132 -6.96 -15.86 -3.35
CA ARG A 132 -6.25 -17.17 -3.38
C ARG A 132 -4.75 -16.99 -3.11
N HIS A 133 -4.18 -15.87 -3.50
CA HIS A 133 -2.76 -15.58 -3.38
C HIS A 133 -2.42 -14.60 -2.24
N ASN A 134 -3.38 -14.23 -1.40
CA ASN A 134 -3.19 -13.23 -0.33
C ASN A 134 -2.58 -11.91 -0.84
N VAL A 135 -3.03 -11.46 -2.03
CA VAL A 135 -2.63 -10.19 -2.63
C VAL A 135 -3.71 -9.14 -2.36
N THR A 136 -3.30 -7.97 -1.88
CA THR A 136 -4.23 -6.85 -1.66
C THR A 136 -4.54 -6.15 -2.98
N ILE A 137 -5.82 -6.01 -3.30
CA ILE A 137 -6.27 -5.04 -4.30
C ILE A 137 -6.19 -3.66 -3.65
N ALA A 138 -5.38 -2.77 -4.22
CA ALA A 138 -5.26 -1.41 -3.73
C ALA A 138 -6.59 -0.66 -3.89
N ILE A 139 -7.12 -0.15 -2.78
CA ILE A 139 -8.31 0.68 -2.75
C ILE A 139 -7.93 2.05 -3.28
N MET A 140 -8.61 2.52 -4.32
CA MET A 140 -8.37 3.84 -4.91
C MET A 140 -9.56 4.74 -4.66
N ASP A 141 -9.40 5.77 -3.82
CA ASP A 141 -10.37 6.85 -3.69
C ASP A 141 -10.02 7.97 -4.68
N SER A 142 -10.66 7.94 -5.83
CA SER A 142 -10.32 8.76 -6.98
C SER A 142 -11.59 9.10 -7.78
N ASP A 143 -11.61 10.25 -8.44
CA ASP A 143 -12.69 10.63 -9.35
C ASP A 143 -12.63 9.88 -10.69
N GLU A 144 -11.48 9.29 -11.01
CA GLU A 144 -11.24 8.62 -12.29
C GLU A 144 -11.57 7.12 -12.26
N HIS A 145 -11.70 6.51 -11.08
CA HIS A 145 -11.84 5.06 -10.93
C HIS A 145 -12.99 4.69 -9.98
N THR A 146 -13.65 3.58 -10.28
CA THR A 146 -14.67 3.02 -9.40
C THR A 146 -14.05 2.62 -8.07
N LEU A 147 -14.57 3.18 -6.98
CA LEU A 147 -14.15 2.80 -5.64
C LEU A 147 -14.54 1.35 -5.37
N ARG A 148 -13.57 0.58 -4.92
CA ARG A 148 -13.72 -0.82 -4.49
C ARG A 148 -13.06 -0.97 -3.12
N THR A 149 -13.78 -1.60 -2.20
CA THR A 149 -13.34 -1.80 -0.81
C THR A 149 -13.27 -3.28 -0.42
N GLU A 150 -13.27 -4.19 -1.40
CA GLU A 150 -13.16 -5.62 -1.15
C GLU A 150 -11.79 -5.98 -0.56
N LEU A 151 -11.81 -6.63 0.59
CA LEU A 151 -10.61 -7.09 1.26
C LEU A 151 -10.20 -8.46 0.70
N THR A 152 -9.01 -8.53 0.13
CA THR A 152 -8.50 -9.72 -0.57
C THR A 152 -7.26 -10.32 0.10
N ALA A 153 -6.69 -9.67 1.13
CA ALA A 153 -5.49 -10.14 1.81
C ALA A 153 -5.55 -9.90 3.34
N ASP A 154 -4.50 -10.29 4.03
CA ASP A 154 -4.31 -10.12 5.48
C ASP A 154 -3.92 -8.68 5.87
N PHE A 155 -3.87 -7.75 4.92
CA PHE A 155 -3.65 -6.32 5.15
C PHE A 155 -4.46 -5.47 4.16
N VAL A 156 -4.54 -4.17 4.42
CA VAL A 156 -5.23 -3.19 3.56
C VAL A 156 -4.23 -2.18 3.01
N TYR A 157 -4.38 -1.83 1.74
CA TYR A 157 -3.65 -0.75 1.08
C TYR A 157 -4.63 0.23 0.45
N ALA A 158 -4.66 1.47 0.93
CA ALA A 158 -5.54 2.52 0.41
C ALA A 158 -4.74 3.69 -0.19
N SER A 159 -5.10 4.07 -1.38
CA SER A 159 -4.55 5.19 -2.15
C SER A 159 -5.62 6.27 -2.25
N LEU A 160 -5.54 7.28 -1.37
CA LEU A 160 -6.51 8.36 -1.24
C LEU A 160 -6.09 9.53 -2.12
N GLN A 161 -6.81 9.75 -3.23
CA GLN A 161 -6.35 10.62 -4.32
C GLN A 161 -7.23 11.87 -4.50
N ARG A 162 -8.33 12.02 -3.74
CA ARG A 162 -9.23 13.18 -3.81
C ARG A 162 -8.75 14.35 -2.97
N ASN A 163 -7.47 14.68 -3.08
CA ASN A 163 -6.95 15.87 -2.39
C ASN A 163 -7.55 17.13 -3.02
N ASP A 164 -8.03 18.01 -2.15
CA ASP A 164 -8.59 19.31 -2.51
C ASP A 164 -7.72 20.42 -1.94
N ALA A 165 -7.16 21.26 -2.84
CA ALA A 165 -6.34 22.40 -2.45
C ALA A 165 -7.14 23.47 -1.69
N ALA A 166 -8.46 23.56 -1.89
CA ALA A 166 -9.34 24.49 -1.20
C ALA A 166 -9.77 24.00 0.19
N ALA A 167 -9.69 22.69 0.45
CA ALA A 167 -10.02 22.16 1.76
C ALA A 167 -8.93 22.48 2.79
N PRO A 168 -9.27 22.98 3.99
CA PRO A 168 -8.30 23.31 5.03
C PRO A 168 -7.38 22.13 5.41
N GLU A 169 -7.94 20.93 5.46
CA GLU A 169 -7.24 19.68 5.75
C GLU A 169 -6.63 19.03 4.50
N GLY A 170 -6.75 19.64 3.31
CA GLY A 170 -6.27 19.08 2.05
C GLY A 170 -7.13 17.93 1.52
N TYR A 171 -8.27 17.66 2.16
CA TYR A 171 -9.24 16.63 1.83
C TYR A 171 -10.60 17.01 2.42
N ASP A 172 -11.70 16.49 1.88
CA ASP A 172 -13.02 16.68 2.49
C ASP A 172 -13.07 16.06 3.90
N SER A 173 -13.55 16.85 4.87
CA SER A 173 -13.54 16.44 6.28
C SER A 173 -14.44 15.25 6.56
N ALA A 174 -15.63 15.21 5.94
CA ALA A 174 -16.56 14.08 6.12
C ALA A 174 -16.02 12.81 5.45
N ALA A 175 -15.33 12.95 4.31
CA ALA A 175 -14.66 11.82 3.68
C ALA A 175 -13.51 11.29 4.56
N LEU A 176 -12.72 12.17 5.21
CA LEU A 176 -11.70 11.75 6.18
C LEU A 176 -12.29 11.00 7.37
N ASP A 177 -13.45 11.45 7.89
CA ASP A 177 -14.14 10.77 8.98
C ASP A 177 -14.61 9.38 8.57
N GLY A 178 -15.20 9.26 7.38
CA GLY A 178 -15.59 7.97 6.80
C GLY A 178 -14.41 7.01 6.61
N TRP A 179 -13.30 7.49 6.06
CA TRP A 179 -12.09 6.70 5.89
C TRP A 179 -11.47 6.30 7.23
N ALA A 180 -11.46 7.19 8.22
CA ALA A 180 -10.96 6.87 9.56
C ALA A 180 -11.78 5.75 10.20
N GLN A 181 -13.12 5.77 10.02
CA GLN A 181 -13.98 4.71 10.51
C GLN A 181 -13.69 3.37 9.81
N LEU A 182 -13.62 3.34 8.48
CA LEU A 182 -13.29 2.12 7.74
C LEU A 182 -11.92 1.53 8.15
N LEU A 183 -10.89 2.38 8.29
CA LEU A 183 -9.58 1.93 8.71
C LEU A 183 -9.60 1.33 10.13
N ARG A 184 -10.40 1.89 11.05
CA ARG A 184 -10.62 1.32 12.38
C ARG A 184 -11.31 -0.04 12.31
N ASP A 185 -12.39 -0.14 11.57
CA ASP A 185 -13.17 -1.36 11.45
C ASP A 185 -12.33 -2.51 10.88
N TRP A 186 -11.52 -2.24 9.87
CA TRP A 186 -10.61 -3.23 9.29
C TRP A 186 -9.47 -3.62 10.22
N SER A 187 -8.97 -2.68 11.04
CA SER A 187 -7.87 -2.95 11.98
C SER A 187 -8.33 -3.55 13.30
N ALA A 188 -9.57 -3.32 13.72
CA ALA A 188 -10.14 -3.83 14.97
C ALA A 188 -10.96 -5.12 14.81
N GLY A 189 -11.43 -5.44 13.58
CA GLY A 189 -12.18 -6.65 13.28
C GLY A 189 -11.42 -7.93 13.61
N ASP A 190 -12.09 -9.07 13.53
CA ASP A 190 -11.55 -10.39 13.90
C ASP A 190 -10.20 -10.71 13.23
N ALA A 191 -10.01 -10.26 11.99
CA ALA A 191 -8.78 -10.47 11.24
C ALA A 191 -7.64 -9.50 11.61
N LYS A 192 -7.91 -8.41 12.35
CA LYS A 192 -6.92 -7.40 12.81
C LYS A 192 -5.93 -7.00 11.72
N ARG A 193 -6.43 -6.59 10.55
CA ARG A 193 -5.59 -6.28 9.39
C ARG A 193 -4.78 -5.00 9.58
N PRO A 194 -3.46 -5.02 9.41
CA PRO A 194 -2.68 -3.80 9.25
C PRO A 194 -3.21 -2.98 8.08
N CYS A 195 -3.44 -1.67 8.28
CA CYS A 195 -3.93 -0.77 7.26
C CYS A 195 -2.85 0.25 6.88
N PHE A 196 -2.59 0.37 5.59
CA PHE A 196 -1.67 1.33 5.01
C PHE A 196 -2.47 2.29 4.13
N ALA A 197 -2.57 3.55 4.54
CA ALA A 197 -3.29 4.59 3.81
C ALA A 197 -2.33 5.69 3.39
N PHE A 198 -2.33 6.01 2.10
CA PHE A 198 -1.45 7.00 1.50
C PHE A 198 -2.26 8.07 0.79
N PHE A 199 -2.00 9.33 1.12
CA PHE A 199 -2.55 10.48 0.41
C PHE A 199 -1.65 10.80 -0.78
N ILE A 200 -2.17 10.55 -1.99
CA ILE A 200 -1.44 10.73 -3.24
C ILE A 200 -2.12 11.83 -4.03
N SER A 201 -1.45 12.95 -4.20
CA SER A 201 -2.00 14.09 -4.91
C SER A 201 -1.13 14.54 -6.07
N ARG A 202 -1.77 15.01 -7.14
CA ARG A 202 -1.12 15.89 -8.12
C ARG A 202 -0.73 17.21 -7.46
N ASP A 203 -1.51 17.65 -6.48
CA ASP A 203 -1.29 18.87 -5.68
C ASP A 203 -0.51 18.54 -4.41
N LYS A 204 0.78 18.26 -4.59
CA LYS A 204 1.72 17.76 -3.57
C LYS A 204 1.71 18.51 -2.22
N PRO A 205 1.48 19.85 -2.14
CA PRO A 205 1.54 20.58 -0.87
C PRO A 205 0.49 20.17 0.16
N ARG A 206 -0.67 19.64 -0.27
CA ARG A 206 -1.79 19.35 0.63
C ARG A 206 -1.86 17.90 1.14
N ALA A 207 -1.22 16.97 0.46
CA ALA A 207 -1.19 15.57 0.89
C ALA A 207 -0.69 15.36 2.34
N PRO A 208 0.37 16.06 2.81
CA PRO A 208 0.78 15.96 4.21
C PRO A 208 -0.27 16.44 5.21
N HIS A 209 -1.05 17.50 4.87
CA HIS A 209 -2.13 17.99 5.74
C HIS A 209 -3.23 16.93 5.91
N ALA A 210 -3.66 16.31 4.81
CA ALA A 210 -4.65 15.24 4.85
C ALA A 210 -4.16 14.02 5.65
N ALA A 211 -2.89 13.65 5.50
CA ALA A 211 -2.30 12.57 6.28
C ALA A 211 -2.25 12.89 7.79
N MET A 212 -1.91 14.13 8.15
CA MET A 212 -1.91 14.59 9.55
C MET A 212 -3.33 14.60 10.12
N ALA A 213 -4.31 15.15 9.39
CA ALA A 213 -5.70 15.18 9.79
C ALA A 213 -6.29 13.78 9.98
N MET A 214 -5.94 12.82 9.11
CA MET A 214 -6.29 11.41 9.27
C MET A 214 -5.65 10.82 10.55
N ALA A 215 -4.36 11.06 10.76
CA ALA A 215 -3.66 10.58 11.94
C ALA A 215 -4.26 11.12 13.26
N GLU A 216 -4.76 12.35 13.25
CA GLU A 216 -5.46 12.92 14.41
C GLU A 216 -6.79 12.23 14.66
N ARG A 217 -7.57 11.94 13.60
CA ARG A 217 -8.85 11.21 13.71
C ARG A 217 -8.64 9.82 14.30
N LEU A 218 -7.63 9.11 13.84
CA LEU A 218 -7.30 7.78 14.35
C LEU A 218 -6.77 7.79 15.79
N ARG A 219 -6.30 8.94 16.31
CA ARG A 219 -5.87 9.10 17.71
C ARG A 219 -6.99 9.46 18.67
N LYS A 220 -7.98 10.26 18.23
CA LYS A 220 -8.99 10.91 19.10
C LYS A 220 -9.95 9.97 19.82
N GLU A 221 -10.07 8.70 19.43
CA GLU A 221 -10.97 7.75 20.09
C GLU A 221 -10.31 6.86 21.16
N VAL A 222 -9.09 7.18 21.57
CA VAL A 222 -8.47 6.59 22.77
C VAL A 222 -8.58 7.59 23.93
N VAL A 223 -9.76 8.10 24.19
CA VAL A 223 -10.09 8.70 25.48
C VAL A 223 -10.62 7.59 26.37
N LEU A 224 -9.74 7.02 27.13
CA LEU A 224 -10.09 6.13 28.26
C LEU A 224 -10.78 6.97 29.32
N PHE A 225 -11.98 6.56 29.67
CA PHE A 225 -12.60 6.89 30.94
C PHE A 225 -11.95 6.08 32.06
#